data_3ea88fc9b22c79f2204013db6fb069bd
#
_entry.id   3ea88fc9b22c79f2204013db6fb069bd
#
_cell.length_a   1.000
_cell.length_b   1.000
_cell.length_c   1.000
_cell.angle_alpha   90.00
_cell.angle_beta   90.00
_cell.angle_gamma   90.00
#
_symmetry.space_group_name_H-M   'P 1'
#
loop_
_entity.id
_entity.type
_entity.pdbx_description
1 polymer ?
#
loop_
_entity_poly.entity_id
_entity_poly.type
_entity_poly.pdbx_seq_one_letter_code
_entity_poly.pdbx_strand_id
1 'polypeptide(L)'
;LCEGNCVIEQSGHGTVTIGSIEKYITDKAWEEGWVKNIEPVEERNQSVGIIGSGPAGLAAAEELRKKGFQVTIYDRYDRPGGLLIYGIPNFKLEKDIVIRRTNRLKESGIKFELNCDIGKDITFEDIKIKHDAVLIATGVYKFREINLNTSNFNNVVPALDFLIASNKTGLKDKVEDFTNGRLNANGKNVVVIGGGDTAMDCVRTAVRQGAKSVKCLYRRDKTNMPGSQREVQNAIEEGVDFQWLTLPTEYSGNGSLKNVRTVLMQLGEPDESGRRKPEPKEGTEKDLDVDLAIEALGFEPENLPKLFDYNDLTVTRWGTLKINYKNMMTSIDGVFAAGDIVRGASLVVWGIKDGRDAVSYTHLTLPTKD
;
A
#
# COMPACT_ATOMS: atom_id res chain seq x y z
N LEU A 1 4.76 -15.24 5.19
CA LEU A 1 4.24 -16.08 4.08
C LEU A 1 4.82 -17.48 4.12
N CYS A 2 6.13 -17.63 4.24
CA CYS A 2 6.79 -18.95 4.25
C CYS A 2 6.46 -19.76 5.50
N GLU A 3 6.43 -19.12 6.67
CA GLU A 3 6.13 -19.75 7.95
C GLU A 3 4.71 -20.33 7.98
N GLY A 4 3.69 -19.57 7.52
CA GLY A 4 2.30 -20.04 7.47
C GLY A 4 2.01 -21.16 6.46
N ASN A 5 2.98 -21.50 5.60
CA ASN A 5 2.87 -22.58 4.62
C ASN A 5 3.97 -23.65 4.81
N CYS A 6 4.60 -23.70 5.98
CA CYS A 6 5.69 -24.60 6.27
C CYS A 6 5.19 -26.05 6.38
N VAL A 7 5.68 -26.95 5.55
CA VAL A 7 5.30 -28.38 5.57
C VAL A 7 5.77 -29.08 6.84
N ILE A 8 6.83 -28.61 7.48
CA ILE A 8 7.35 -29.16 8.75
C ILE A 8 6.36 -28.88 9.89
N GLU A 9 5.69 -27.71 9.88
CA GLU A 9 4.62 -27.42 10.83
C GLU A 9 3.46 -28.39 10.71
N GLN A 10 3.10 -28.77 9.47
CA GLN A 10 2.04 -29.74 9.21
C GLN A 10 2.36 -31.13 9.77
N SER A 11 3.63 -31.46 9.94
CA SER A 11 4.10 -32.71 10.58
C SER A 11 4.29 -32.62 12.09
N GLY A 12 3.89 -31.53 12.73
CA GLY A 12 3.92 -31.34 14.18
C GLY A 12 5.28 -30.95 14.78
N HIS A 13 6.26 -30.61 13.94
CA HIS A 13 7.61 -30.23 14.39
C HIS A 13 7.83 -28.71 14.54
N GLY A 14 6.76 -27.90 14.40
CA GLY A 14 6.83 -26.45 14.41
C GLY A 14 7.30 -25.85 13.09
N THR A 15 7.21 -24.55 12.99
CA THR A 15 7.53 -23.80 11.78
C THR A 15 9.00 -23.44 11.71
N VAL A 16 9.62 -23.60 10.56
CA VAL A 16 10.96 -23.04 10.30
C VAL A 16 10.84 -21.53 10.14
N THR A 17 11.57 -20.76 10.94
CA THR A 17 11.56 -19.28 10.97
C THR A 17 12.39 -18.70 9.81
N ILE A 18 12.07 -19.10 8.58
CA ILE A 18 12.86 -18.75 7.39
C ILE A 18 12.96 -17.24 7.16
N GLY A 19 11.86 -16.51 7.41
CA GLY A 19 11.85 -15.05 7.27
C GLY A 19 12.80 -14.37 8.27
N SER A 20 12.90 -14.87 9.49
CA SER A 20 13.86 -14.36 10.48
C SER A 20 15.31 -14.67 10.10
N ILE A 21 15.57 -15.83 9.49
CA ILE A 21 16.88 -16.21 8.97
C ILE A 21 17.29 -15.29 7.82
N GLU A 22 16.40 -15.06 6.85
CA GLU A 22 16.64 -14.14 5.73
C GLU A 22 16.88 -12.71 6.21
N LYS A 23 16.09 -12.25 7.19
CA LYS A 23 16.28 -10.93 7.82
C LYS A 23 17.68 -10.85 8.45
N TYR A 24 18.04 -11.82 9.27
CA TYR A 24 19.36 -11.84 9.95
C TYR A 24 20.53 -11.81 8.95
N ILE A 25 20.50 -12.66 7.92
CA ILE A 25 21.54 -12.70 6.89
C ILE A 25 21.63 -11.33 6.17
N THR A 26 20.50 -10.74 5.82
CA THR A 26 20.46 -9.46 5.13
C THR A 26 20.97 -8.33 6.01
N ASP A 27 20.51 -8.25 7.26
CA ASP A 27 20.95 -7.22 8.19
C ASP A 27 22.46 -7.34 8.48
N LYS A 28 22.96 -8.56 8.68
CA LYS A 28 24.38 -8.83 8.86
C LYS A 28 25.21 -8.42 7.65
N ALA A 29 24.72 -8.69 6.44
CA ALA A 29 25.40 -8.27 5.20
C ALA A 29 25.52 -6.72 5.10
N TRP A 30 24.50 -5.99 5.57
CA TRP A 30 24.57 -4.53 5.65
C TRP A 30 25.56 -4.05 6.72
N GLU A 31 25.53 -4.61 7.93
CA GLU A 31 26.43 -4.29 9.03
C GLU A 31 27.91 -4.49 8.65
N GLU A 32 28.23 -5.60 7.99
CA GLU A 32 29.57 -5.93 7.53
C GLU A 32 29.99 -5.17 6.25
N GLY A 33 29.11 -4.32 5.71
CA GLY A 33 29.38 -3.55 4.51
C GLY A 33 29.55 -4.41 3.24
N TRP A 34 28.98 -5.62 3.20
CA TRP A 34 29.00 -6.49 2.01
C TRP A 34 28.02 -6.01 0.94
N VAL A 35 26.97 -5.30 1.32
CA VAL A 35 26.03 -4.69 0.39
C VAL A 35 26.63 -3.41 -0.17
N LYS A 36 27.21 -3.49 -1.36
CA LYS A 36 27.84 -2.36 -2.05
C LYS A 36 26.85 -1.57 -2.90
N ASN A 37 27.23 -0.34 -3.25
CA ASN A 37 26.54 0.43 -4.28
C ASN A 37 26.56 -0.31 -5.62
N ILE A 38 25.61 0.01 -6.49
CA ILE A 38 25.52 -0.60 -7.81
C ILE A 38 26.50 0.12 -8.72
N GLU A 39 27.46 -0.61 -9.20
CA GLU A 39 28.41 -0.18 -10.23
C GLU A 39 28.14 -1.01 -11.48
N PRO A 40 27.52 -0.42 -12.52
CA PRO A 40 27.28 -1.16 -13.75
C PRO A 40 28.60 -1.45 -14.49
N VAL A 41 28.66 -2.54 -15.21
CA VAL A 41 29.83 -2.92 -16.02
C VAL A 41 30.09 -1.90 -17.12
N GLU A 42 29.01 -1.32 -17.68
CA GLU A 42 29.04 -0.33 -18.74
C GLU A 42 27.91 0.69 -18.53
N GLU A 43 28.23 1.97 -18.67
CA GLU A 43 27.22 3.04 -18.64
C GLU A 43 26.56 3.17 -20.00
N ARG A 44 25.23 3.29 -19.98
CA ARG A 44 24.41 3.52 -21.18
C ARG A 44 23.94 4.97 -21.23
N ASN A 45 23.78 5.49 -22.44
CA ASN A 45 23.24 6.83 -22.66
C ASN A 45 21.70 6.87 -22.56
N GLN A 46 21.05 5.71 -22.72
CA GLN A 46 19.59 5.63 -22.63
C GLN A 46 19.11 5.87 -21.21
N SER A 47 18.03 6.63 -21.11
CA SER A 47 17.42 7.01 -19.85
C SER A 47 16.02 6.40 -19.68
N VAL A 48 15.66 6.04 -18.44
CA VAL A 48 14.34 5.56 -18.09
C VAL A 48 13.76 6.41 -16.98
N GLY A 49 12.56 6.96 -17.22
CA GLY A 49 11.74 7.64 -16.23
C GLY A 49 10.84 6.64 -15.52
N ILE A 50 10.82 6.65 -14.18
CA ILE A 50 9.94 5.80 -13.38
C ILE A 50 8.99 6.70 -12.59
N ILE A 51 7.69 6.49 -12.72
CA ILE A 51 6.65 7.22 -11.98
C ILE A 51 6.20 6.37 -10.81
N GLY A 52 6.60 6.75 -9.60
CA GLY A 52 6.36 6.04 -8.34
C GLY A 52 7.60 5.35 -7.78
N SER A 53 7.91 5.66 -6.52
CA SER A 53 9.05 5.12 -5.77
C SER A 53 8.66 3.98 -4.81
N GLY A 54 7.52 3.33 -5.04
CA GLY A 54 7.10 2.15 -4.28
C GLY A 54 7.92 0.90 -4.62
N PRO A 55 7.55 -0.27 -4.07
CA PRO A 55 8.30 -1.53 -4.26
C PRO A 55 8.60 -1.87 -5.71
N ALA A 56 7.63 -1.67 -6.62
CA ALA A 56 7.80 -1.97 -8.05
C ALA A 56 8.81 -1.01 -8.71
N GLY A 57 8.65 0.30 -8.48
CA GLY A 57 9.54 1.33 -9.04
C GLY A 57 10.97 1.19 -8.54
N LEU A 58 11.16 0.97 -7.23
CA LEU A 58 12.50 0.78 -6.65
C LEU A 58 13.18 -0.50 -7.16
N ALA A 59 12.44 -1.60 -7.31
CA ALA A 59 12.98 -2.85 -7.84
C ALA A 59 13.37 -2.70 -9.32
N ALA A 60 12.54 -2.06 -10.12
CA ALA A 60 12.85 -1.75 -11.51
C ALA A 60 14.09 -0.85 -11.65
N ALA A 61 14.16 0.22 -10.83
CA ALA A 61 15.28 1.14 -10.82
C ALA A 61 16.61 0.45 -10.53
N GLU A 62 16.62 -0.47 -9.54
CA GLU A 62 17.80 -1.26 -9.20
C GLU A 62 18.26 -2.13 -10.39
N GLU A 63 17.35 -2.84 -11.03
CA GLU A 63 17.68 -3.73 -12.14
C GLU A 63 18.12 -2.94 -13.40
N LEU A 64 17.49 -1.80 -13.68
CA LEU A 64 17.91 -0.91 -14.76
C LEU A 64 19.31 -0.34 -14.50
N ARG A 65 19.58 0.08 -13.27
CA ARG A 65 20.90 0.63 -12.92
C ARG A 65 22.01 -0.42 -13.03
N LYS A 66 21.76 -1.67 -12.63
CA LYS A 66 22.69 -2.79 -12.83
C LYS A 66 23.04 -2.99 -14.30
N LYS A 67 22.12 -2.68 -15.22
CA LYS A 67 22.31 -2.77 -16.66
C LYS A 67 22.91 -1.51 -17.29
N GLY A 68 23.23 -0.49 -16.47
CA GLY A 68 23.89 0.74 -16.90
C GLY A 68 22.98 1.86 -17.35
N PHE A 69 21.66 1.70 -17.34
CA PHE A 69 20.72 2.75 -17.73
C PHE A 69 20.74 3.94 -16.78
N GLN A 70 20.52 5.14 -17.32
CA GLN A 70 20.28 6.35 -16.54
C GLN A 70 18.85 6.32 -16.02
N VAL A 71 18.66 6.36 -14.70
CA VAL A 71 17.35 6.19 -14.07
C VAL A 71 16.96 7.44 -13.29
N THR A 72 15.76 7.95 -13.54
CA THR A 72 15.13 9.01 -12.73
C THR A 72 13.78 8.52 -12.23
N ILE A 73 13.58 8.57 -10.91
CA ILE A 73 12.31 8.22 -10.26
C ILE A 73 11.60 9.52 -9.88
N TYR A 74 10.34 9.65 -10.27
CA TYR A 74 9.44 10.75 -9.91
C TYR A 74 8.44 10.26 -8.87
N ASP A 75 8.28 10.99 -7.78
CA ASP A 75 7.29 10.64 -6.75
C ASP A 75 6.65 11.90 -6.16
N ARG A 76 5.34 11.85 -5.93
CA ARG A 76 4.58 12.94 -5.34
C ARG A 76 4.87 13.16 -3.86
N TYR A 77 5.46 12.19 -3.18
CA TYR A 77 5.84 12.30 -1.78
C TYR A 77 7.26 12.86 -1.61
N ASP A 78 7.52 13.34 -0.40
CA ASP A 78 8.80 13.94 0.02
C ASP A 78 9.88 12.90 0.34
N ARG A 79 9.52 11.60 0.39
CA ARG A 79 10.46 10.48 0.62
C ARG A 79 10.14 9.32 -0.30
N PRO A 80 11.18 8.63 -0.81
CA PRO A 80 10.98 7.43 -1.60
C PRO A 80 10.60 6.25 -0.70
N GLY A 81 9.91 5.28 -1.28
CA GLY A 81 9.49 4.05 -0.61
C GLY A 81 7.99 3.74 -0.76
N GLY A 82 7.17 4.70 -1.20
CA GLY A 82 5.74 4.53 -1.33
C GLY A 82 5.10 4.03 -0.03
N LEU A 83 4.31 2.95 -0.08
CA LEU A 83 3.69 2.39 1.12
C LEU A 83 4.68 1.74 2.09
N LEU A 84 5.92 1.42 1.69
CA LEU A 84 6.95 0.94 2.62
C LEU A 84 7.31 2.01 3.66
N ILE A 85 7.38 3.27 3.23
CA ILE A 85 7.74 4.38 4.12
C ILE A 85 6.51 4.95 4.83
N TYR A 86 5.36 5.07 4.15
CA TYR A 86 4.21 5.79 4.67
C TYR A 86 2.97 4.94 4.99
N GLY A 87 2.80 3.76 4.37
CA GLY A 87 1.65 2.89 4.62
C GLY A 87 1.87 1.88 5.74
N ILE A 88 2.89 1.04 5.61
CA ILE A 88 3.19 -0.02 6.58
C ILE A 88 3.63 0.61 7.92
N PRO A 89 3.05 0.23 9.06
CA PRO A 89 3.47 0.76 10.37
C PRO A 89 4.92 0.43 10.73
N ASN A 90 5.58 1.33 11.46
CA ASN A 90 6.99 1.17 11.87
C ASN A 90 7.26 -0.12 12.66
N PHE A 91 6.31 -0.58 13.48
CA PHE A 91 6.45 -1.82 14.24
C PHE A 91 6.42 -3.10 13.37
N LYS A 92 6.00 -3.00 12.10
CA LYS A 92 6.05 -4.09 11.10
C LYS A 92 7.25 -3.95 10.17
N LEU A 93 7.61 -2.72 9.82
CA LEU A 93 8.74 -2.40 8.95
C LEU A 93 9.43 -1.12 9.43
N GLU A 94 10.56 -1.27 10.08
CA GLU A 94 11.42 -0.17 10.53
C GLU A 94 11.80 0.74 9.37
N LYS A 95 11.61 2.05 9.53
CA LYS A 95 11.81 3.01 8.43
C LYS A 95 13.27 3.15 8.02
N ASP A 96 14.19 2.93 8.94
CA ASP A 96 15.64 2.94 8.65
C ASP A 96 16.02 1.87 7.61
N ILE A 97 15.32 0.73 7.57
CA ILE A 97 15.52 -0.31 6.56
C ILE A 97 15.13 0.19 5.16
N VAL A 98 14.04 0.94 5.07
CA VAL A 98 13.59 1.55 3.80
C VAL A 98 14.56 2.66 3.39
N ILE A 99 14.95 3.52 4.32
CA ILE A 99 15.85 4.64 4.09
C ILE A 99 17.24 4.15 3.65
N ARG A 100 17.83 3.16 4.35
CA ARG A 100 19.14 2.62 3.94
C ARG A 100 19.12 2.06 2.52
N ARG A 101 18.02 1.39 2.13
CA ARG A 101 17.89 0.86 0.79
C ARG A 101 17.75 1.94 -0.27
N THR A 102 16.93 2.94 -0.02
CA THR A 102 16.75 4.06 -0.97
C THR A 102 18.00 4.93 -1.07
N ASN A 103 18.75 5.14 0.02
CA ASN A 103 20.03 5.81 0.00
C ASN A 103 21.05 5.08 -0.86
N ARG A 104 21.15 3.74 -0.71
CA ARG A 104 22.02 2.93 -1.60
C ARG A 104 21.69 3.14 -3.07
N LEU A 105 20.40 3.19 -3.44
CA LEU A 105 19.99 3.43 -4.83
C LEU A 105 20.40 4.83 -5.30
N LYS A 106 20.23 5.84 -4.45
CA LYS A 106 20.65 7.21 -4.72
C LYS A 106 22.18 7.31 -4.91
N GLU A 107 22.93 6.70 -4.01
CA GLU A 107 24.40 6.64 -4.07
C GLU A 107 24.90 5.83 -5.28
N SER A 108 24.08 4.94 -5.81
CA SER A 108 24.34 4.20 -7.05
C SER A 108 24.04 5.00 -8.33
N GLY A 109 23.71 6.30 -8.21
CA GLY A 109 23.48 7.19 -9.34
C GLY A 109 22.04 7.27 -9.83
N ILE A 110 21.06 6.65 -9.14
CA ILE A 110 19.63 6.83 -9.44
C ILE A 110 19.19 8.21 -8.94
N LYS A 111 18.56 8.99 -9.81
CA LYS A 111 18.01 10.32 -9.46
C LYS A 111 16.60 10.17 -8.90
N PHE A 112 16.28 10.96 -7.86
CA PHE A 112 14.96 11.04 -7.25
C PHE A 112 14.44 12.46 -7.35
N GLU A 113 13.36 12.66 -8.09
CA GLU A 113 12.58 13.88 -8.19
C GLU A 113 11.35 13.70 -7.29
N LEU A 114 11.47 14.12 -6.04
CA LEU A 114 10.43 14.01 -5.02
C LEU A 114 9.58 15.27 -4.96
N ASN A 115 8.39 15.20 -4.30
CA ASN A 115 7.36 16.25 -4.34
C ASN A 115 7.00 16.64 -5.78
N CYS A 116 6.99 15.67 -6.68
CA CYS A 116 6.71 15.85 -8.10
C CYS A 116 5.50 14.99 -8.50
N ASP A 117 4.35 15.63 -8.62
CA ASP A 117 3.08 14.98 -8.97
C ASP A 117 2.87 15.07 -10.49
N ILE A 118 2.94 13.92 -11.17
CA ILE A 118 2.81 13.87 -12.63
C ILE A 118 1.39 14.17 -13.03
N GLY A 119 1.25 15.08 -13.99
CA GLY A 119 -0.04 15.64 -14.42
C GLY A 119 -0.41 16.94 -13.70
N LYS A 120 0.38 17.35 -12.69
CA LYS A 120 0.19 18.58 -11.96
C LYS A 120 1.43 19.48 -11.99
N ASP A 121 2.57 18.96 -11.52
CA ASP A 121 3.84 19.71 -11.45
C ASP A 121 4.65 19.58 -12.74
N ILE A 122 4.55 18.45 -13.42
CA ILE A 122 5.13 18.16 -14.73
C ILE A 122 4.15 17.30 -15.52
N THR A 123 4.05 17.50 -16.82
CA THR A 123 3.15 16.71 -17.68
C THR A 123 3.71 15.31 -17.94
N PHE A 124 2.82 14.36 -18.19
CA PHE A 124 3.23 13.01 -18.60
C PHE A 124 3.97 13.03 -19.95
N GLU A 125 3.58 13.92 -20.85
CA GLU A 125 4.25 14.10 -22.14
C GLU A 125 5.69 14.60 -21.98
N ASP A 126 5.95 15.52 -21.04
CA ASP A 126 7.33 15.98 -20.74
C ASP A 126 8.21 14.83 -20.25
N ILE A 127 7.66 13.93 -19.45
CA ILE A 127 8.39 12.72 -19.00
C ILE A 127 8.72 11.82 -20.18
N LYS A 128 7.78 11.61 -21.10
CA LYS A 128 7.99 10.80 -22.32
C LYS A 128 9.04 11.40 -23.25
N ILE A 129 9.05 12.72 -23.39
CA ILE A 129 10.05 13.42 -24.21
C ILE A 129 11.44 13.34 -23.58
N LYS A 130 11.50 13.44 -22.25
CA LYS A 130 12.74 13.48 -21.48
C LYS A 130 13.47 12.13 -21.42
N HIS A 131 12.75 11.03 -21.55
CA HIS A 131 13.27 9.68 -21.37
C HIS A 131 13.04 8.79 -22.59
N ASP A 132 13.96 7.84 -22.81
CA ASP A 132 13.83 6.86 -23.90
C ASP A 132 12.73 5.82 -23.61
N ALA A 133 12.40 5.60 -22.32
CA ALA A 133 11.26 4.79 -21.89
C ALA A 133 10.70 5.30 -20.57
N VAL A 134 9.44 4.97 -20.30
CA VAL A 134 8.76 5.32 -19.05
C VAL A 134 8.15 4.07 -18.41
N LEU A 135 8.34 3.90 -17.11
CA LEU A 135 7.67 2.88 -16.30
C LEU A 135 6.69 3.53 -15.31
N ILE A 136 5.41 3.19 -15.42
CA ILE A 136 4.37 3.62 -14.48
C ILE A 136 4.27 2.58 -13.35
N ALA A 137 4.60 2.99 -12.11
CA ALA A 137 4.61 2.16 -10.91
C ALA A 137 3.96 2.88 -9.71
N THR A 138 2.87 3.61 -9.98
CA THR A 138 2.21 4.52 -9.04
C THR A 138 1.48 3.83 -7.88
N GLY A 139 1.25 2.52 -7.95
CA GLY A 139 0.43 1.81 -6.98
C GLY A 139 -1.07 2.12 -7.11
N VAL A 140 -1.84 1.89 -6.04
CA VAL A 140 -3.28 2.19 -5.94
C VAL A 140 -3.53 2.94 -4.64
N TYR A 141 -4.07 4.16 -4.73
CA TYR A 141 -4.18 5.09 -3.60
C TYR A 141 -5.59 5.65 -3.39
N LYS A 142 -6.50 5.50 -4.36
CA LYS A 142 -7.87 5.93 -4.19
C LYS A 142 -8.57 5.00 -3.20
N PHE A 143 -8.94 5.52 -2.02
CA PHE A 143 -9.67 4.75 -1.02
C PHE A 143 -11.10 4.48 -1.46
N ARG A 144 -11.63 3.34 -1.04
CA ARG A 144 -13.05 3.01 -1.17
C ARG A 144 -13.81 3.63 -0.03
N GLU A 145 -14.85 4.37 -0.39
CA GLU A 145 -15.74 5.01 0.58
C GLU A 145 -16.83 4.05 1.03
N ILE A 146 -17.25 4.18 2.28
CA ILE A 146 -18.50 3.61 2.73
C ILE A 146 -19.64 4.48 2.18
N ASN A 147 -20.72 3.85 1.77
CA ASN A 147 -21.89 4.56 1.22
C ASN A 147 -22.75 5.16 2.35
N LEU A 148 -22.13 5.92 3.24
CA LEU A 148 -22.73 6.68 4.33
C LEU A 148 -22.35 8.15 4.21
N ASN A 149 -23.11 9.03 4.84
CA ASN A 149 -22.83 10.47 4.82
C ASN A 149 -21.64 10.81 5.73
N THR A 150 -20.42 10.62 5.20
CA THR A 150 -19.16 10.82 5.93
C THR A 150 -18.62 12.24 5.86
N SER A 151 -19.04 13.02 4.85
CA SER A 151 -18.54 14.37 4.57
C SER A 151 -18.82 15.40 5.68
N ASN A 152 -19.70 15.08 6.62
CA ASN A 152 -20.09 15.98 7.71
C ASN A 152 -19.23 15.84 8.97
N PHE A 153 -18.29 14.88 8.99
CA PHE A 153 -17.54 14.54 10.19
C PHE A 153 -16.03 14.62 9.98
N ASN A 154 -15.36 15.50 10.70
CA ASN A 154 -13.91 15.71 10.59
C ASN A 154 -13.06 14.57 11.18
N ASN A 155 -13.67 13.70 12.00
CA ASN A 155 -13.05 12.55 12.67
C ASN A 155 -13.48 11.19 12.06
N VAL A 156 -14.04 11.20 10.84
CA VAL A 156 -14.12 10.03 9.97
C VAL A 156 -13.01 10.17 8.95
N VAL A 157 -12.06 9.25 8.93
CA VAL A 157 -10.81 9.41 8.18
C VAL A 157 -10.46 8.18 7.36
N PRO A 158 -9.84 8.34 6.17
CA PRO A 158 -9.28 7.23 5.43
C PRO A 158 -8.12 6.56 6.20
N ALA A 159 -8.02 5.24 6.09
CA ALA A 159 -6.97 4.46 6.72
C ALA A 159 -5.56 4.94 6.36
N LEU A 160 -5.35 5.27 5.09
CA LEU A 160 -4.03 5.68 4.63
C LEU A 160 -3.60 7.03 5.22
N ASP A 161 -4.51 8.00 5.35
CA ASP A 161 -4.22 9.29 5.99
C ASP A 161 -3.79 9.11 7.45
N PHE A 162 -4.50 8.23 8.18
CA PHE A 162 -4.15 7.88 9.56
C PHE A 162 -2.76 7.23 9.66
N LEU A 163 -2.44 6.27 8.77
CA LEU A 163 -1.15 5.57 8.74
C LEU A 163 -0.01 6.49 8.30
N ILE A 164 -0.21 7.34 7.29
CA ILE A 164 0.77 8.33 6.84
C ILE A 164 1.10 9.30 7.98
N ALA A 165 0.09 9.85 8.65
CA ALA A 165 0.28 10.76 9.78
C ALA A 165 1.08 10.10 10.91
N SER A 166 0.75 8.85 11.24
CA SER A 166 1.46 8.07 12.25
C SER A 166 2.93 7.83 11.88
N ASN A 167 3.20 7.40 10.63
CA ASN A 167 4.54 7.13 10.15
C ASN A 167 5.38 8.41 10.03
N LYS A 168 4.83 9.51 9.52
CA LYS A 168 5.50 10.81 9.46
C LYS A 168 5.87 11.31 10.85
N THR A 169 4.97 11.20 11.82
CA THR A 169 5.25 11.56 13.23
C THR A 169 6.36 10.68 13.80
N GLY A 170 6.36 9.38 13.51
CA GLY A 170 7.44 8.46 13.90
C GLY A 170 8.78 8.81 13.27
N LEU A 171 8.80 9.40 12.07
CA LEU A 171 9.96 9.97 11.39
C LEU A 171 10.33 11.38 11.90
N LYS A 172 9.67 11.86 12.96
CA LYS A 172 9.88 13.17 13.61
C LYS A 172 9.42 14.37 12.77
N ASP A 173 8.55 14.15 11.80
CA ASP A 173 7.91 15.24 11.07
C ASP A 173 6.83 15.92 11.92
N LYS A 174 6.63 17.21 11.68
CA LYS A 174 5.49 17.94 12.24
C LYS A 174 4.26 17.67 11.38
N VAL A 175 3.29 16.97 11.95
CA VAL A 175 1.99 16.67 11.31
C VAL A 175 0.89 17.36 12.09
N GLU A 176 0.31 18.41 11.53
CA GLU A 176 -0.71 19.22 12.20
C GLU A 176 -1.93 18.39 12.59
N ASP A 177 -2.45 17.57 11.68
CA ASP A 177 -3.60 16.69 11.91
C ASP A 177 -3.33 15.60 12.96
N PHE A 178 -2.09 15.23 13.19
CA PHE A 178 -1.72 14.34 14.29
C PHE A 178 -1.68 15.11 15.62
N THR A 179 -1.11 16.31 15.61
CA THR A 179 -0.96 17.16 16.80
C THR A 179 -2.29 17.68 17.31
N ASN A 180 -3.20 18.10 16.41
CA ASN A 180 -4.56 18.58 16.79
C ASN A 180 -5.51 17.43 17.15
N GLY A 181 -5.07 16.17 16.97
CA GLY A 181 -5.81 14.97 17.34
C GLY A 181 -6.71 14.41 16.23
N ARG A 182 -6.83 15.03 15.07
CA ARG A 182 -7.68 14.52 13.98
C ARG A 182 -7.24 13.13 13.51
N LEU A 183 -5.94 12.92 13.32
CA LEU A 183 -5.32 11.67 12.89
C LEU A 183 -4.52 10.97 14.01
N ASN A 184 -4.99 11.10 15.25
CA ASN A 184 -4.35 10.54 16.43
C ASN A 184 -5.40 9.85 17.31
N ALA A 185 -5.12 8.60 17.68
CA ALA A 185 -6.03 7.74 18.44
C ALA A 185 -5.90 7.89 19.97
N ASN A 186 -4.92 8.65 20.46
CA ASN A 186 -4.64 8.74 21.91
C ASN A 186 -5.86 9.17 22.71
N GLY A 187 -6.22 8.36 23.72
CA GLY A 187 -7.34 8.60 24.63
C GLY A 187 -8.73 8.46 24.03
N LYS A 188 -8.88 7.96 22.80
CA LYS A 188 -10.12 7.90 22.04
C LYS A 188 -10.74 6.50 22.01
N ASN A 189 -12.08 6.47 21.86
CA ASN A 189 -12.80 5.30 21.42
C ASN A 189 -12.72 5.24 19.90
N VAL A 190 -11.98 4.26 19.37
CA VAL A 190 -11.69 4.11 17.94
C VAL A 190 -12.48 2.97 17.34
N VAL A 191 -13.06 3.24 16.19
CA VAL A 191 -13.66 2.20 15.34
C VAL A 191 -12.89 2.14 14.02
N VAL A 192 -12.45 0.95 13.62
CA VAL A 192 -11.86 0.68 12.31
C VAL A 192 -12.84 -0.18 11.52
N ILE A 193 -13.18 0.26 10.31
CA ILE A 193 -14.15 -0.42 9.45
C ILE A 193 -13.41 -1.09 8.30
N GLY A 194 -13.40 -2.41 8.31
CA GLY A 194 -12.70 -3.22 7.32
C GLY A 194 -12.11 -4.49 7.90
N GLY A 195 -11.63 -5.38 7.03
CA GLY A 195 -11.10 -6.69 7.45
C GLY A 195 -9.84 -7.11 6.70
N GLY A 196 -9.21 -6.21 5.96
CA GLY A 196 -7.94 -6.46 5.27
C GLY A 196 -6.71 -6.13 6.12
N ASP A 197 -5.52 -6.36 5.59
CA ASP A 197 -4.26 -6.07 6.28
C ASP A 197 -4.13 -4.58 6.66
N THR A 198 -4.67 -3.66 5.84
CA THR A 198 -4.73 -2.24 6.18
C THR A 198 -5.56 -1.97 7.44
N ALA A 199 -6.67 -2.69 7.63
CA ALA A 199 -7.46 -2.57 8.86
C ALA A 199 -6.66 -3.08 10.07
N MET A 200 -5.91 -4.18 9.92
CA MET A 200 -5.01 -4.70 10.96
C MET A 200 -3.92 -3.69 11.31
N ASP A 201 -3.35 -3.04 10.31
CA ASP A 201 -2.37 -1.97 10.52
C ASP A 201 -2.98 -0.80 11.31
N CYS A 202 -4.21 -0.39 10.99
CA CYS A 202 -4.90 0.70 11.68
C CYS A 202 -5.24 0.36 13.13
N VAL A 203 -5.85 -0.81 13.41
CA VAL A 203 -6.24 -1.19 14.77
C VAL A 203 -5.02 -1.31 15.69
N ARG A 204 -3.95 -1.93 15.21
CA ARG A 204 -2.70 -2.11 15.96
C ARG A 204 -1.94 -0.79 16.16
N THR A 205 -2.01 0.12 15.17
CA THR A 205 -1.48 1.48 15.31
C THR A 205 -2.27 2.28 16.32
N ALA A 206 -3.60 2.21 16.30
CA ALA A 206 -4.45 2.90 17.28
C ALA A 206 -4.19 2.45 18.73
N VAL A 207 -4.02 1.13 18.95
CA VAL A 207 -3.61 0.61 20.28
C VAL A 207 -2.28 1.22 20.73
N ARG A 208 -1.27 1.24 19.84
CA ARG A 208 0.08 1.80 20.15
C ARG A 208 0.07 3.31 20.37
N GLN A 209 -0.86 4.01 19.79
CA GLN A 209 -1.07 5.44 20.06
C GLN A 209 -1.77 5.71 21.39
N GLY A 210 -2.21 4.68 22.12
CA GLY A 210 -2.87 4.83 23.41
C GLY A 210 -4.38 5.10 23.32
N ALA A 211 -5.05 4.51 22.34
CA ALA A 211 -6.51 4.54 22.26
C ALA A 211 -7.15 3.98 23.56
N LYS A 212 -8.26 4.58 23.99
CA LYS A 212 -9.03 4.10 25.16
C LYS A 212 -9.70 2.76 24.87
N SER A 213 -10.20 2.60 23.65
CA SER A 213 -10.74 1.35 23.14
C SER A 213 -10.57 1.29 21.63
N VAL A 214 -10.37 0.09 21.07
CA VAL A 214 -10.30 -0.12 19.62
C VAL A 214 -11.24 -1.24 19.23
N LYS A 215 -12.21 -0.95 18.36
CA LYS A 215 -13.12 -1.93 17.78
C LYS A 215 -12.87 -2.06 16.28
N CYS A 216 -12.84 -3.31 15.80
CA CYS A 216 -12.76 -3.61 14.37
C CYS A 216 -14.13 -4.13 13.89
N LEU A 217 -14.80 -3.37 13.03
CA LEU A 217 -16.08 -3.76 12.45
C LEU A 217 -15.85 -4.47 11.12
N TYR A 218 -16.29 -5.71 11.02
CA TYR A 218 -16.21 -6.46 9.78
C TYR A 218 -17.53 -7.13 9.42
N ARG A 219 -18.03 -6.87 8.22
CA ARG A 219 -19.37 -7.31 7.76
C ARG A 219 -19.54 -8.81 7.53
N ARG A 220 -18.45 -9.60 7.57
CA ARG A 220 -18.45 -11.06 7.48
C ARG A 220 -17.91 -11.68 8.76
N ASP A 221 -17.82 -13.00 8.78
CA ASP A 221 -17.24 -13.76 9.86
C ASP A 221 -15.70 -13.79 9.85
N LYS A 222 -15.10 -14.32 10.90
CA LYS A 222 -13.65 -14.46 11.04
C LYS A 222 -13.02 -15.27 9.90
N THR A 223 -13.67 -16.32 9.45
CA THR A 223 -13.16 -17.24 8.42
C THR A 223 -13.07 -16.56 7.06
N ASN A 224 -14.00 -15.65 6.76
CA ASN A 224 -14.03 -14.88 5.52
C ASN A 224 -13.24 -13.56 5.58
N MET A 225 -12.47 -13.32 6.64
CA MET A 225 -11.66 -12.12 6.79
C MET A 225 -10.42 -12.19 5.90
N PRO A 226 -10.19 -11.21 4.99
CA PRO A 226 -9.08 -11.27 4.02
C PRO A 226 -7.72 -10.95 4.64
N GLY A 227 -7.68 -10.31 5.82
CA GLY A 227 -6.46 -10.03 6.55
C GLY A 227 -5.75 -11.31 7.02
N SER A 228 -4.43 -11.25 7.13
CA SER A 228 -3.63 -12.35 7.64
C SER A 228 -4.15 -12.81 9.01
N GLN A 229 -4.42 -14.11 9.17
CA GLN A 229 -4.91 -14.67 10.44
C GLN A 229 -3.95 -14.40 11.60
N ARG A 230 -2.64 -14.39 11.32
CA ARG A 230 -1.61 -14.02 12.31
C ARG A 230 -1.76 -12.58 12.76
N GLU A 231 -2.01 -11.64 11.85
CA GLU A 231 -2.23 -10.22 12.19
C GLU A 231 -3.53 -10.03 12.98
N VAL A 232 -4.58 -10.77 12.65
CA VAL A 232 -5.83 -10.79 13.42
C VAL A 232 -5.57 -11.30 14.84
N GLN A 233 -4.82 -12.39 14.97
CA GLN A 233 -4.48 -12.94 16.28
C GLN A 233 -3.64 -11.99 17.12
N ASN A 234 -2.61 -11.37 16.51
CA ASN A 234 -1.80 -10.34 17.17
C ASN A 234 -2.66 -9.16 17.64
N ALA A 235 -3.62 -8.71 16.82
CA ALA A 235 -4.52 -7.62 17.20
C ALA A 235 -5.44 -7.99 18.37
N ILE A 236 -5.93 -9.24 18.43
CA ILE A 236 -6.72 -9.75 19.57
C ILE A 236 -5.87 -9.75 20.84
N GLU A 237 -4.63 -10.24 20.77
CA GLU A 237 -3.70 -10.27 21.90
C GLU A 237 -3.34 -8.86 22.41
N GLU A 238 -3.34 -7.87 21.50
CA GLU A 238 -3.14 -6.46 21.82
C GLU A 238 -4.41 -5.76 22.36
N GLY A 239 -5.52 -6.49 22.51
CA GLY A 239 -6.76 -5.99 23.13
C GLY A 239 -7.76 -5.37 22.17
N VAL A 240 -7.64 -5.59 20.86
CA VAL A 240 -8.63 -5.15 19.87
C VAL A 240 -9.91 -5.99 19.99
N ASP A 241 -11.05 -5.31 20.10
CA ASP A 241 -12.38 -5.92 20.12
C ASP A 241 -12.91 -6.10 18.68
N PHE A 242 -12.94 -7.33 18.19
CA PHE A 242 -13.46 -7.65 16.86
C PHE A 242 -14.97 -7.87 16.87
N GLN A 243 -15.67 -7.03 16.16
CA GLN A 243 -17.12 -7.13 15.90
C GLN A 243 -17.34 -7.74 14.52
N TRP A 244 -17.28 -9.08 14.43
CA TRP A 244 -17.60 -9.80 13.21
C TRP A 244 -19.10 -9.74 12.91
N LEU A 245 -19.47 -9.95 11.66
CA LEU A 245 -20.84 -9.86 11.17
C LEU A 245 -21.49 -8.53 11.58
N THR A 246 -20.73 -7.45 11.52
CA THR A 246 -21.20 -6.13 11.94
C THR A 246 -20.92 -5.10 10.85
N LEU A 247 -21.99 -4.39 10.43
CA LEU A 247 -21.93 -3.36 9.41
C LEU A 247 -22.36 -2.02 10.01
N PRO A 248 -21.59 -0.93 9.84
CA PRO A 248 -22.08 0.41 10.16
C PRO A 248 -23.15 0.84 9.14
N THR A 249 -24.22 1.44 9.62
CA THR A 249 -25.38 1.87 8.82
C THR A 249 -25.61 3.37 8.87
N GLU A 250 -25.14 4.04 9.91
CA GLU A 250 -25.33 5.47 10.08
C GLU A 250 -24.20 6.08 10.96
N TYR A 251 -23.81 7.28 10.62
CA TYR A 251 -22.95 8.12 11.43
C TYR A 251 -23.75 9.30 11.99
N SER A 252 -23.60 9.59 13.29
CA SER A 252 -24.31 10.67 13.94
C SER A 252 -23.40 11.51 14.86
N GLY A 253 -23.72 12.82 14.93
CA GLY A 253 -22.97 13.82 15.68
C GLY A 253 -23.26 15.23 15.17
N ASN A 254 -22.56 16.22 15.68
CA ASN A 254 -22.66 17.60 15.24
C ASN A 254 -21.26 18.14 14.86
N GLY A 255 -20.94 18.11 13.57
CA GLY A 255 -19.63 18.46 13.03
C GLY A 255 -18.48 17.49 13.38
N SER A 256 -18.66 16.71 14.42
CA SER A 256 -17.79 15.62 14.84
C SER A 256 -18.62 14.39 15.09
N LEU A 257 -18.17 13.23 14.63
CA LEU A 257 -18.79 11.93 14.88
C LEU A 257 -18.82 11.65 16.37
N LYS A 258 -19.96 11.22 16.88
CA LYS A 258 -20.15 10.77 18.28
C LYS A 258 -20.63 9.35 18.36
N ASN A 259 -21.44 8.91 17.42
CA ASN A 259 -21.97 7.57 17.40
C ASN A 259 -21.92 6.94 16.02
N VAL A 260 -21.67 5.65 15.99
CA VAL A 260 -21.81 4.79 14.82
C VAL A 260 -22.92 3.79 15.10
N ARG A 261 -24.01 3.88 14.33
CA ARG A 261 -25.06 2.87 14.35
C ARG A 261 -24.61 1.67 13.54
N THR A 262 -24.75 0.51 14.11
CA THR A 262 -24.37 -0.77 13.49
C THR A 262 -25.54 -1.72 13.45
N VAL A 263 -25.50 -2.67 12.51
CA VAL A 263 -26.46 -3.78 12.42
C VAL A 263 -25.68 -5.10 12.34
N LEU A 264 -26.22 -6.15 12.93
CA LEU A 264 -25.66 -7.48 12.75
C LEU A 264 -25.99 -8.00 11.32
N MET A 265 -25.02 -8.74 10.77
CA MET A 265 -25.17 -9.38 9.46
C MET A 265 -25.38 -10.87 9.62
N GLN A 266 -26.10 -11.48 8.71
CA GLN A 266 -26.14 -12.93 8.48
C GLN A 266 -25.54 -13.24 7.12
N LEU A 267 -24.94 -14.41 6.99
CA LEU A 267 -24.42 -14.87 5.71
C LEU A 267 -25.55 -15.59 4.96
N GLY A 268 -25.95 -15.04 3.83
CA GLY A 268 -26.92 -15.64 2.90
C GLY A 268 -26.39 -16.92 2.21
N GLU A 269 -27.10 -17.41 1.22
CA GLU A 269 -26.69 -18.55 0.42
C GLU A 269 -25.40 -18.26 -0.37
N PRO A 270 -24.53 -19.25 -0.61
CA PRO A 270 -23.34 -19.08 -1.41
C PRO A 270 -23.70 -18.78 -2.88
N ASP A 271 -23.00 -17.82 -3.48
CA ASP A 271 -23.05 -17.57 -4.92
C ASP A 271 -22.28 -18.65 -5.72
N GLU A 272 -22.27 -18.53 -7.06
CA GLU A 272 -21.58 -19.47 -7.97
C GLU A 272 -20.08 -19.61 -7.66
N SER A 273 -19.47 -18.65 -6.97
CA SER A 273 -18.06 -18.70 -6.52
C SER A 273 -17.89 -19.30 -5.12
N GLY A 274 -18.98 -19.76 -4.49
CA GLY A 274 -19.00 -20.24 -3.11
C GLY A 274 -18.97 -19.12 -2.05
N ARG A 275 -19.08 -17.86 -2.45
CA ARG A 275 -19.11 -16.71 -1.55
C ARG A 275 -20.52 -16.46 -1.02
N ARG A 276 -20.64 -16.39 0.29
CA ARG A 276 -21.89 -16.00 0.95
C ARG A 276 -21.99 -14.48 1.03
N LYS A 277 -23.12 -13.93 0.49
CA LYS A 277 -23.41 -12.50 0.56
C LYS A 277 -23.87 -12.15 1.97
N PRO A 278 -23.26 -11.14 2.64
CA PRO A 278 -23.75 -10.69 3.93
C PRO A 278 -25.04 -9.88 3.74
N GLU A 279 -26.05 -10.17 4.58
CA GLU A 279 -27.35 -9.51 4.61
C GLU A 279 -27.63 -8.94 6.00
N PRO A 280 -28.21 -7.73 6.11
CA PRO A 280 -28.56 -7.15 7.42
C PRO A 280 -29.63 -7.98 8.13
N LYS A 281 -29.50 -8.12 9.43
CA LYS A 281 -30.49 -8.73 10.31
C LYS A 281 -31.26 -7.62 11.04
N GLU A 282 -32.50 -7.40 10.63
CA GLU A 282 -33.37 -6.37 11.20
C GLU A 282 -33.57 -6.55 12.72
N GLY A 283 -33.73 -5.42 13.44
CA GLY A 283 -33.95 -5.41 14.90
C GLY A 283 -32.69 -5.68 15.72
N THR A 284 -31.51 -5.61 15.10
CA THR A 284 -30.23 -5.83 15.81
C THR A 284 -29.35 -4.58 15.88
N GLU A 285 -29.96 -3.43 15.57
CA GLU A 285 -29.26 -2.13 15.56
C GLU A 285 -28.71 -1.80 16.94
N LYS A 286 -27.46 -1.29 16.93
CA LYS A 286 -26.77 -0.81 18.13
C LYS A 286 -26.00 0.46 17.83
N ASP A 287 -26.00 1.39 18.78
CA ASP A 287 -25.17 2.58 18.71
C ASP A 287 -23.87 2.35 19.49
N LEU A 288 -22.74 2.74 18.87
CA LEU A 288 -21.41 2.70 19.46
C LEU A 288 -20.92 4.14 19.66
N ASP A 289 -20.49 4.48 20.87
CA ASP A 289 -19.81 5.73 21.15
C ASP A 289 -18.43 5.73 20.48
N VAL A 290 -18.13 6.73 19.64
CA VAL A 290 -16.93 6.77 18.83
C VAL A 290 -16.37 8.19 18.79
N ASP A 291 -15.07 8.31 19.04
CA ASP A 291 -14.32 9.56 18.94
C ASP A 291 -13.51 9.64 17.64
N LEU A 292 -13.24 8.50 16.98
CA LEU A 292 -12.51 8.41 15.71
C LEU A 292 -12.96 7.18 14.93
N ALA A 293 -13.43 7.36 13.71
CA ALA A 293 -13.71 6.27 12.78
C ALA A 293 -12.66 6.24 11.66
N ILE A 294 -12.08 5.06 11.39
CA ILE A 294 -11.06 4.85 10.35
C ILE A 294 -11.63 3.90 9.32
N GLU A 295 -11.77 4.38 8.08
CA GLU A 295 -12.29 3.58 6.98
C GLU A 295 -11.16 2.85 6.24
N ALA A 296 -11.12 1.53 6.39
CA ALA A 296 -10.11 0.62 5.84
C ALA A 296 -10.73 -0.39 4.85
N LEU A 297 -11.50 0.12 3.89
CA LEU A 297 -12.31 -0.66 2.94
C LEU A 297 -11.52 -1.12 1.69
N GLY A 298 -10.23 -0.81 1.64
CA GLY A 298 -9.34 -1.11 0.52
C GLY A 298 -9.20 0.05 -0.45
N PHE A 299 -8.46 -0.20 -1.53
CA PHE A 299 -8.06 0.83 -2.48
C PHE A 299 -8.46 0.46 -3.90
N GLU A 300 -8.58 1.49 -4.72
CA GLU A 300 -8.80 1.42 -6.16
C GLU A 300 -7.71 2.20 -6.89
N PRO A 301 -7.47 1.90 -8.17
CA PRO A 301 -6.59 2.71 -9.01
C PRO A 301 -7.12 4.13 -9.16
N GLU A 302 -6.23 5.10 -9.15
CA GLU A 302 -6.55 6.46 -9.60
C GLU A 302 -6.80 6.45 -11.12
N ASN A 303 -7.59 7.40 -11.61
CA ASN A 303 -7.84 7.52 -13.06
C ASN A 303 -6.65 8.17 -13.75
N LEU A 304 -5.60 7.38 -14.02
CA LEU A 304 -4.36 7.89 -14.62
C LEU A 304 -4.55 8.51 -16.01
N PRO A 305 -5.38 7.98 -16.93
CA PRO A 305 -5.66 8.67 -18.18
C PRO A 305 -6.12 10.12 -17.99
N LYS A 306 -6.98 10.37 -17.01
CA LYS A 306 -7.44 11.72 -16.68
C LYS A 306 -6.37 12.54 -15.96
N LEU A 307 -5.65 11.94 -14.99
CA LEU A 307 -4.62 12.64 -14.21
C LEU A 307 -3.43 13.06 -15.07
N PHE A 308 -3.06 12.23 -16.03
CA PHE A 308 -1.95 12.48 -16.94
C PHE A 308 -2.36 13.28 -18.18
N ASP A 309 -3.66 13.59 -18.33
CA ASP A 309 -4.23 14.16 -19.56
C ASP A 309 -3.83 13.38 -20.83
N TYR A 310 -3.92 12.04 -20.72
CA TYR A 310 -3.45 11.12 -21.76
C TYR A 310 -4.45 10.00 -22.04
N ASN A 311 -5.40 10.27 -22.93
CA ASN A 311 -6.55 9.39 -23.20
C ASN A 311 -6.19 8.07 -23.89
N ASP A 312 -5.00 8.00 -24.55
CA ASP A 312 -4.51 6.78 -25.20
C ASP A 312 -4.01 5.73 -24.20
N LEU A 313 -3.83 6.12 -22.92
CA LEU A 313 -3.48 5.19 -21.85
C LEU A 313 -4.71 4.39 -21.44
N THR A 314 -4.80 3.14 -21.89
CA THR A 314 -5.99 2.31 -21.66
C THR A 314 -6.00 1.63 -20.30
N VAL A 315 -7.22 1.49 -19.75
CA VAL A 315 -7.45 0.83 -18.46
C VAL A 315 -8.39 -0.38 -18.60
N THR A 316 -8.35 -1.27 -17.63
CA THR A 316 -9.29 -2.39 -17.49
C THR A 316 -10.62 -1.89 -16.93
N ARG A 317 -11.63 -2.76 -16.88
CA ARG A 317 -12.92 -2.47 -16.22
C ARG A 317 -12.78 -2.14 -14.72
N TRP A 318 -11.66 -2.47 -14.09
CA TRP A 318 -11.36 -2.16 -12.68
C TRP A 318 -10.53 -0.90 -12.49
N GLY A 319 -10.22 -0.17 -13.58
CA GLY A 319 -9.41 1.04 -13.54
C GLY A 319 -7.89 0.82 -13.51
N THR A 320 -7.40 -0.43 -13.43
CA THR A 320 -5.98 -0.76 -13.54
C THR A 320 -5.47 -0.57 -14.96
N LEU A 321 -4.19 -0.24 -15.13
CA LEU A 321 -3.58 -0.11 -16.45
C LEU A 321 -3.58 -1.43 -17.20
N LYS A 322 -3.94 -1.37 -18.48
CA LYS A 322 -3.91 -2.50 -19.38
C LYS A 322 -2.51 -2.65 -19.97
N ILE A 323 -1.94 -3.84 -19.86
CA ILE A 323 -0.61 -4.14 -20.41
C ILE A 323 -0.65 -5.40 -21.27
N ASN A 324 0.36 -5.51 -22.10
CA ASN A 324 0.73 -6.77 -22.73
C ASN A 324 1.63 -7.55 -21.78
N TYR A 325 1.15 -8.65 -21.24
CA TYR A 325 1.87 -9.46 -20.24
C TYR A 325 3.16 -10.12 -20.77
N LYS A 326 3.41 -10.10 -22.09
CA LYS A 326 4.66 -10.62 -22.67
C LYS A 326 5.81 -9.62 -22.57
N ASN A 327 5.53 -8.33 -22.49
CA ASN A 327 6.56 -7.29 -22.47
C ASN A 327 6.27 -6.15 -21.47
N MET A 328 5.20 -6.24 -20.67
CA MET A 328 4.76 -5.26 -19.68
C MET A 328 4.46 -3.87 -20.26
N MET A 329 4.37 -3.73 -21.59
CA MET A 329 4.09 -2.47 -22.27
C MET A 329 2.59 -2.14 -22.20
N THR A 330 2.27 -0.88 -22.02
CA THR A 330 0.90 -0.35 -22.03
C THR A 330 0.37 -0.23 -23.47
N SER A 331 -0.73 0.50 -23.66
CA SER A 331 -1.23 0.88 -24.99
C SER A 331 -0.36 1.91 -25.71
N ILE A 332 0.65 2.47 -25.05
CA ILE A 332 1.55 3.50 -25.57
C ILE A 332 2.92 2.89 -25.75
N ASP A 333 3.49 3.08 -26.95
CA ASP A 333 4.84 2.59 -27.25
C ASP A 333 5.89 3.24 -26.35
N GLY A 334 6.85 2.44 -25.87
CA GLY A 334 7.88 2.87 -24.92
C GLY A 334 7.38 3.16 -23.49
N VAL A 335 6.09 2.94 -23.20
CA VAL A 335 5.51 3.12 -21.86
C VAL A 335 5.11 1.78 -21.27
N PHE A 336 5.69 1.45 -20.13
CA PHE A 336 5.50 0.21 -19.39
C PHE A 336 4.76 0.46 -18.08
N ALA A 337 4.15 -0.57 -17.49
CA ALA A 337 3.55 -0.46 -16.17
C ALA A 337 3.77 -1.72 -15.33
N ALA A 338 3.93 -1.54 -14.01
CA ALA A 338 4.21 -2.64 -13.07
C ALA A 338 3.63 -2.37 -11.68
N GLY A 339 3.40 -3.45 -10.93
CA GLY A 339 2.91 -3.40 -9.56
C GLY A 339 1.40 -3.20 -9.47
N ASP A 340 0.93 -2.63 -8.36
CA ASP A 340 -0.49 -2.56 -8.04
C ASP A 340 -1.33 -1.77 -9.04
N ILE A 341 -0.75 -0.82 -9.77
CA ILE A 341 -1.47 -0.10 -10.83
C ILE A 341 -1.92 -1.00 -11.99
N VAL A 342 -1.27 -2.15 -12.15
CA VAL A 342 -1.62 -3.18 -13.14
C VAL A 342 -2.46 -4.29 -12.49
N ARG A 343 -2.03 -4.77 -11.34
CA ARG A 343 -2.51 -5.97 -10.67
C ARG A 343 -3.69 -5.70 -9.73
N GLY A 344 -3.86 -4.46 -9.27
CA GLY A 344 -4.65 -4.11 -8.08
C GLY A 344 -3.83 -4.26 -6.80
N ALA A 345 -4.39 -3.82 -5.67
CA ALA A 345 -3.72 -3.90 -4.37
C ALA A 345 -3.22 -5.32 -4.07
N SER A 346 -1.94 -5.46 -3.78
CA SER A 346 -1.28 -6.75 -3.63
C SER A 346 -0.13 -6.72 -2.62
N LEU A 347 0.55 -7.85 -2.44
CA LEU A 347 1.69 -7.95 -1.54
C LEU A 347 2.94 -7.27 -2.13
N VAL A 348 3.79 -6.73 -1.25
CA VAL A 348 5.07 -6.10 -1.61
C VAL A 348 5.94 -6.98 -2.52
N VAL A 349 5.98 -8.29 -2.25
CA VAL A 349 6.75 -9.26 -3.05
C VAL A 349 6.30 -9.33 -4.51
N TRP A 350 5.00 -9.16 -4.77
CA TRP A 350 4.47 -9.10 -6.14
C TRP A 350 4.85 -7.80 -6.84
N GLY A 351 4.80 -6.66 -6.11
CA GLY A 351 5.27 -5.39 -6.65
C GLY A 351 6.76 -5.45 -7.04
N ILE A 352 7.60 -6.01 -6.18
CA ILE A 352 9.04 -6.22 -6.47
C ILE A 352 9.22 -7.13 -7.70
N LYS A 353 8.49 -8.25 -7.76
CA LYS A 353 8.55 -9.16 -8.91
C LYS A 353 8.17 -8.45 -10.20
N ASP A 354 7.03 -7.75 -10.21
CA ASP A 354 6.53 -7.04 -11.39
C ASP A 354 7.53 -5.98 -11.87
N GLY A 355 8.15 -5.23 -10.95
CA GLY A 355 9.20 -4.26 -11.28
C GLY A 355 10.42 -4.90 -11.95
N ARG A 356 10.87 -6.07 -11.46
CA ARG A 356 11.95 -6.83 -12.08
C ARG A 356 11.57 -7.40 -13.44
N ASP A 357 10.36 -7.95 -13.55
CA ASP A 357 9.85 -8.51 -14.81
C ASP A 357 9.76 -7.40 -15.89
N ALA A 358 9.27 -6.21 -15.54
CA ALA A 358 9.21 -5.09 -16.47
C ALA A 358 10.58 -4.74 -17.06
N VAL A 359 11.65 -4.79 -16.26
CA VAL A 359 13.03 -4.54 -16.76
C VAL A 359 13.55 -5.68 -17.61
N SER A 360 13.19 -6.92 -17.30
CA SER A 360 13.63 -8.07 -18.09
C SER A 360 13.13 -8.00 -19.53
N TYR A 361 11.97 -7.39 -19.74
CA TYR A 361 11.37 -7.21 -21.08
C TYR A 361 11.72 -5.86 -21.72
N THR A 362 11.90 -4.80 -20.92
CA THR A 362 12.17 -3.44 -21.41
C THR A 362 13.47 -3.36 -22.20
N HIS A 363 14.53 -4.03 -21.77
CA HIS A 363 15.82 -3.98 -22.46
C HIS A 363 15.84 -4.70 -23.83
N LEU A 364 14.82 -5.54 -24.09
CA LEU A 364 14.65 -6.22 -25.38
C LEU A 364 13.87 -5.37 -26.40
N THR A 365 13.18 -4.33 -25.90
CA THR A 365 12.26 -3.51 -26.72
C THR A 365 12.67 -2.04 -26.84
N LEU A 366 13.67 -1.59 -26.10
CA LEU A 366 14.23 -0.25 -26.33
C LEU A 366 14.90 -0.23 -27.71
N PRO A 367 14.50 0.69 -28.61
CA PRO A 367 15.13 0.80 -29.90
C PRO A 367 16.63 1.11 -29.69
N THR A 368 17.48 0.28 -30.24
CA THR A 368 18.88 0.67 -30.51
C THR A 368 18.80 1.83 -31.48
N LYS A 369 18.93 3.05 -31.01
CA LYS A 369 19.20 4.18 -31.88
C LYS A 369 20.62 3.93 -32.44
N ASP A 370 20.67 3.47 -33.69
CA ASP A 370 21.89 3.45 -34.50
C ASP A 370 22.43 4.88 -34.67
#